data_0ab938540526d308305fa652ff24e053
#
_entry.id   0ab938540526d308305fa652ff24e053
#
_cell.length_a   1.000
_cell.length_b   1.000
_cell.length_c   1.000
_cell.angle_alpha   90.00
_cell.angle_beta   90.00
_cell.angle_gamma   90.00
#
_symmetry.space_group_name_H-M   'P 1'
#
loop_
_entity.id
_entity.type
_entity.pdbx_description
1 polymer ?
#
loop_
_entity_poly.entity_id
_entity_poly.type
_entity_poly.pdbx_seq_one_letter_code
_entity_poly.pdbx_strand_id
1 'polypeptide(L)'
;TDLDHLPANKQRELERVKQIIFEEFADSIALATMNWKKKGRIDKIILYGSYARGGWVDEPHTAKGYRSDFDLLIIVSDKRLTEKVDYWLKVEDRLNRELAIDKTLHTPVNFIVHTIQEVNDGLAHGRYFFMDVARDGIALYEFDDKELHKPKPKTPEQALAMAQEYFGEWYPTAGQ
;
A
#
# COMPACT_ATOMS: atom_id res chain seq x y z
N THR A 1 -5.53 -16.44 -5.34
CA THR A 1 -4.77 -15.33 -4.74
C THR A 1 -5.69 -14.42 -3.93
N ASP A 2 -5.10 -13.56 -3.12
CA ASP A 2 -5.86 -12.62 -2.29
C ASP A 2 -6.64 -11.58 -3.10
N LEU A 3 -6.36 -11.47 -4.40
CA LEU A 3 -7.03 -10.54 -5.31
C LEU A 3 -8.13 -11.21 -6.14
N ASP A 4 -8.45 -12.46 -5.89
CA ASP A 4 -9.43 -13.21 -6.70
C ASP A 4 -10.83 -12.61 -6.67
N HIS A 5 -11.16 -11.82 -5.64
CA HIS A 5 -12.44 -11.11 -5.57
C HIS A 5 -12.54 -9.93 -6.56
N LEU A 6 -11.42 -9.53 -7.16
CA LEU A 6 -11.39 -8.41 -8.10
C LEU A 6 -11.54 -8.89 -9.54
N PRO A 7 -12.25 -8.12 -10.39
CA PRO A 7 -12.29 -8.40 -11.83
C PRO A 7 -10.90 -8.39 -12.44
N ALA A 8 -10.70 -9.15 -13.53
CA ALA A 8 -9.41 -9.25 -14.19
C ALA A 8 -8.85 -7.90 -14.63
N ASN A 9 -9.71 -6.97 -15.08
CA ASN A 9 -9.25 -5.63 -15.47
C ASN A 9 -8.68 -4.83 -14.28
N LYS A 10 -9.26 -4.99 -13.09
CA LYS A 10 -8.76 -4.32 -11.88
C LYS A 10 -7.44 -4.93 -11.42
N GLN A 11 -7.29 -6.24 -11.52
CA GLN A 11 -6.02 -6.91 -11.22
C GLN A 11 -4.91 -6.43 -12.15
N ARG A 12 -5.20 -6.26 -13.43
CA ARG A 12 -4.23 -5.73 -14.41
C ARG A 12 -3.86 -4.28 -14.10
N GLU A 13 -4.83 -3.46 -13.71
CA GLU A 13 -4.54 -2.08 -13.31
C GLU A 13 -3.62 -2.02 -12.09
N LEU A 14 -3.88 -2.85 -11.08
CA LEU A 14 -3.02 -2.92 -9.89
C LEU A 14 -1.61 -3.36 -10.24
N GLU A 15 -1.46 -4.32 -11.16
CA GLU A 15 -0.14 -4.75 -11.61
C GLU A 15 0.59 -3.61 -12.33
N ARG A 16 -0.14 -2.83 -13.12
CA ARG A 16 0.43 -1.65 -13.79
C ARG A 16 0.85 -0.58 -12.77
N VAL A 17 0.00 -0.32 -11.77
CA VAL A 17 0.31 0.64 -10.70
C VAL A 17 1.58 0.22 -9.97
N LYS A 18 1.68 -1.04 -9.61
CA LYS A 18 2.87 -1.59 -8.95
C LYS A 18 4.12 -1.38 -9.81
N GLN A 19 4.04 -1.66 -11.09
CA GLN A 19 5.15 -1.45 -12.03
C GLN A 19 5.59 0.01 -12.07
N ILE A 20 4.65 0.95 -12.16
CA ILE A 20 4.95 2.39 -12.16
C ILE A 20 5.68 2.80 -10.89
N ILE A 21 5.18 2.34 -9.74
CA ILE A 21 5.78 2.65 -8.44
C ILE A 21 7.24 2.19 -8.42
N PHE A 22 7.52 0.96 -8.82
CA PHE A 22 8.88 0.42 -8.81
C PHE A 22 9.80 1.12 -9.80
N GLU A 23 9.32 1.42 -11.00
CA GLU A 23 10.13 2.08 -12.02
C GLU A 23 10.54 3.49 -11.57
N GLU A 24 9.60 4.28 -11.08
CA GLU A 24 9.88 5.65 -10.65
C GLU A 24 10.72 5.67 -9.37
N PHE A 25 10.49 4.74 -8.46
CA PHE A 25 11.31 4.65 -7.25
C PHE A 25 12.75 4.25 -7.59
N ALA A 26 12.94 3.28 -8.46
CA ALA A 26 14.27 2.85 -8.92
C ALA A 26 15.02 4.01 -9.58
N ASP A 27 14.34 4.79 -10.41
CA ASP A 27 14.94 5.97 -11.04
C ASP A 27 15.37 7.01 -9.99
N SER A 28 14.59 7.19 -8.95
CA SER A 28 14.87 8.17 -7.90
C SER A 28 16.14 7.85 -7.11
N ILE A 29 16.52 6.58 -7.01
CA ILE A 29 17.71 6.15 -6.26
C ILE A 29 18.87 5.67 -7.14
N ALA A 30 18.68 5.63 -8.46
CA ALA A 30 19.64 5.02 -9.40
C ALA A 30 21.04 5.62 -9.34
N LEU A 31 21.14 6.93 -9.10
CA LEU A 31 22.43 7.64 -9.05
C LEU A 31 22.87 7.98 -7.62
N ALA A 32 22.29 7.30 -6.63
CA ALA A 32 22.61 7.57 -5.24
C ALA A 32 24.07 7.24 -4.90
N THR A 33 24.70 8.13 -4.15
CA THR A 33 26.08 7.91 -3.64
C THR A 33 26.11 7.58 -2.16
N MET A 34 25.08 8.00 -1.42
CA MET A 34 24.98 7.71 0.03
C MET A 34 24.55 6.26 0.26
N ASN A 35 25.20 5.60 1.20
CA ASN A 35 24.93 4.19 1.47
C ASN A 35 23.46 3.91 1.83
N TRP A 36 22.85 4.74 2.67
CA TRP A 36 21.47 4.55 3.07
C TRP A 36 20.52 4.63 1.88
N LYS A 37 20.81 5.53 0.94
CA LYS A 37 19.98 5.73 -0.27
C LYS A 37 20.17 4.58 -1.25
N LYS A 38 21.40 4.12 -1.44
CA LYS A 38 21.69 2.94 -2.28
C LYS A 38 20.98 1.68 -1.80
N LYS A 39 20.86 1.54 -0.48
CA LYS A 39 20.19 0.40 0.17
C LYS A 39 18.70 0.62 0.33
N GLY A 40 18.20 1.79 -0.08
CA GLY A 40 16.79 2.12 0.02
C GLY A 40 15.94 1.18 -0.81
N ARG A 41 14.83 0.74 -0.24
CA ARG A 41 13.93 -0.17 -0.94
C ARG A 41 12.51 0.00 -0.45
N ILE A 42 11.60 -0.46 -1.28
CA ILE A 42 10.21 -0.66 -0.89
C ILE A 42 10.13 -2.03 -0.23
N ASP A 43 9.68 -2.06 1.01
CA ASP A 43 9.52 -3.32 1.73
C ASP A 43 8.16 -3.96 1.45
N LYS A 44 7.10 -3.16 1.34
CA LYS A 44 5.74 -3.66 1.12
C LYS A 44 4.90 -2.66 0.37
N ILE A 45 3.94 -3.17 -0.39
CA ILE A 45 2.85 -2.39 -0.97
C ILE A 45 1.57 -3.10 -0.57
N ILE A 46 0.69 -2.42 0.16
CA ILE A 46 -0.53 -2.99 0.71
C ILE A 46 -1.74 -2.25 0.15
N LEU A 47 -2.67 -2.99 -0.44
CA LEU A 47 -3.97 -2.47 -0.86
C LEU A 47 -4.90 -2.49 0.35
N TYR A 48 -5.52 -1.34 0.63
CA TYR A 48 -6.52 -1.25 1.70
C TYR A 48 -7.77 -0.54 1.17
N GLY A 49 -8.72 -0.29 2.04
CA GLY A 49 -9.94 0.42 1.66
C GLY A 49 -10.95 -0.46 0.92
N SER A 50 -11.80 0.17 0.11
CA SER A 50 -12.96 -0.50 -0.49
C SER A 50 -12.59 -1.65 -1.44
N TYR A 51 -11.53 -1.50 -2.23
CA TYR A 51 -11.10 -2.58 -3.12
C TYR A 51 -10.57 -3.79 -2.36
N ALA A 52 -9.95 -3.58 -1.22
CA ALA A 52 -9.49 -4.70 -0.38
C ALA A 52 -10.68 -5.42 0.27
N ARG A 53 -11.69 -4.66 0.71
CA ARG A 53 -12.86 -5.21 1.39
C ARG A 53 -13.94 -5.74 0.46
N GLY A 54 -13.90 -5.38 -0.83
CA GLY A 54 -14.91 -5.79 -1.80
C GLY A 54 -16.09 -4.82 -1.94
N GLY A 55 -16.03 -3.67 -1.27
CA GLY A 55 -17.12 -2.69 -1.30
C GLY A 55 -16.90 -1.52 -2.26
N TRP A 56 -16.10 -1.72 -3.31
CA TRP A 56 -15.80 -0.65 -4.25
C TRP A 56 -17.00 -0.28 -5.13
N VAL A 57 -16.98 0.97 -5.63
CA VAL A 57 -17.95 1.49 -6.59
C VAL A 57 -17.21 1.91 -7.86
N ASP A 58 -17.77 1.54 -9.01
CA ASP A 58 -17.24 1.92 -10.32
C ASP A 58 -18.43 2.25 -11.24
N GLU A 59 -18.94 3.48 -11.10
CA GLU A 59 -20.11 3.95 -11.82
C GLU A 59 -19.82 5.20 -12.65
N PRO A 60 -18.94 5.11 -13.67
CA PRO A 60 -18.54 6.29 -14.46
C PRO A 60 -19.68 6.87 -15.29
N HIS A 61 -20.72 6.09 -15.57
CA HIS A 61 -21.86 6.49 -16.38
C HIS A 61 -22.98 7.15 -15.57
N THR A 62 -22.85 7.23 -14.25
CA THR A 62 -23.84 7.96 -13.43
C THR A 62 -23.56 9.46 -13.52
N ALA A 63 -24.56 10.27 -13.18
CA ALA A 63 -24.43 11.73 -13.20
C ALA A 63 -23.25 12.25 -12.34
N LYS A 64 -22.88 11.51 -11.30
CA LYS A 64 -21.76 11.87 -10.41
C LYS A 64 -20.43 11.28 -10.88
N GLY A 65 -20.42 10.33 -11.80
CA GLY A 65 -19.21 9.65 -12.25
C GLY A 65 -18.39 9.05 -11.11
N TYR A 66 -19.08 8.51 -10.11
CA TYR A 66 -18.42 8.07 -8.87
C TYR A 66 -17.59 6.81 -9.08
N ARG A 67 -16.34 6.87 -8.64
CA ARG A 67 -15.43 5.71 -8.66
C ARG A 67 -14.67 5.65 -7.35
N SER A 68 -14.53 4.43 -6.83
CA SER A 68 -13.63 4.19 -5.72
C SER A 68 -12.17 4.26 -6.20
N ASP A 69 -11.29 4.71 -5.32
CA ASP A 69 -9.86 4.78 -5.61
C ASP A 69 -9.18 3.49 -5.14
N PHE A 70 -8.06 3.15 -5.78
CA PHE A 70 -7.13 2.20 -5.18
C PHE A 70 -6.39 2.92 -4.06
N ASP A 71 -6.51 2.43 -2.85
CA ASP A 71 -5.83 2.98 -1.69
C ASP A 71 -4.64 2.10 -1.34
N LEU A 72 -3.43 2.66 -1.40
CA LEU A 72 -2.20 1.93 -1.19
C LEU A 72 -1.40 2.48 -0.03
N LEU A 73 -0.87 1.58 0.79
CA LEU A 73 0.15 1.90 1.79
C LEU A 73 1.47 1.32 1.30
N ILE A 74 2.45 2.19 1.10
CA ILE A 74 3.79 1.81 0.68
C ILE A 74 4.70 1.89 1.90
N ILE A 75 5.33 0.78 2.24
CA ILE A 75 6.25 0.72 3.37
C ILE A 75 7.67 0.68 2.83
N VAL A 76 8.47 1.66 3.25
CA VAL A 76 9.86 1.82 2.80
C VAL A 76 10.83 1.56 3.94
N SER A 77 12.06 1.26 3.58
CA SER A 77 13.09 0.79 4.52
C SER A 77 13.71 1.90 5.38
N ASP A 78 13.53 3.16 5.02
CA ASP A 78 14.16 4.29 5.72
C ASP A 78 13.22 5.48 5.71
N LYS A 79 13.14 6.18 6.85
CA LYS A 79 12.27 7.36 7.03
C LYS A 79 12.54 8.43 5.96
N ARG A 80 13.80 8.59 5.57
CA ARG A 80 14.16 9.60 4.57
C ARG A 80 13.55 9.32 3.20
N LEU A 81 13.20 8.07 2.93
CA LEU A 81 12.53 7.68 1.67
C LEU A 81 11.03 8.01 1.66
N THR A 82 10.49 8.53 2.75
CA THR A 82 9.10 8.98 2.78
C THR A 82 8.92 10.40 2.24
N GLU A 83 10.00 11.11 1.94
CA GLU A 83 9.97 12.48 1.42
C GLU A 83 9.29 12.55 0.07
N LYS A 84 8.14 13.23 0.02
CA LYS A 84 7.28 13.26 -1.16
C LYS A 84 7.99 13.89 -2.37
N VAL A 85 8.62 15.04 -2.17
CA VAL A 85 9.22 15.81 -3.27
C VAL A 85 10.35 15.02 -3.95
N ASP A 86 11.18 14.34 -3.17
CA ASP A 86 12.37 13.67 -3.69
C ASP A 86 12.07 12.34 -4.37
N TYR A 87 11.03 11.62 -3.92
CA TYR A 87 10.84 10.23 -4.34
C TYR A 87 9.46 9.92 -4.93
N TRP A 88 8.43 10.67 -4.56
CA TRP A 88 7.06 10.24 -4.81
C TRP A 88 6.25 11.17 -5.74
N LEU A 89 6.70 12.40 -6.00
CA LEU A 89 5.99 13.28 -6.93
C LEU A 89 5.94 12.72 -8.34
N LYS A 90 7.03 12.12 -8.80
CA LYS A 90 7.06 11.51 -10.14
C LYS A 90 6.12 10.33 -10.26
N VAL A 91 6.00 9.55 -9.18
CA VAL A 91 5.03 8.45 -9.12
C VAL A 91 3.62 9.01 -9.26
N GLU A 92 3.29 10.01 -8.46
CA GLU A 92 1.98 10.66 -8.48
C GLU A 92 1.65 11.23 -9.86
N ASP A 93 2.60 11.98 -10.44
CA ASP A 93 2.42 12.60 -11.76
C ASP A 93 2.20 11.54 -12.85
N ARG A 94 2.96 10.46 -12.80
CA ARG A 94 2.83 9.40 -13.80
C ARG A 94 1.50 8.67 -13.67
N LEU A 95 1.08 8.36 -12.43
CA LEU A 95 -0.22 7.73 -12.20
C LEU A 95 -1.36 8.62 -12.71
N ASN A 96 -1.30 9.91 -12.43
CA ASN A 96 -2.31 10.86 -12.89
C ASN A 96 -2.33 10.99 -14.42
N ARG A 97 -1.17 10.99 -15.05
CA ARG A 97 -1.07 11.05 -16.51
C ARG A 97 -1.64 9.80 -17.17
N GLU A 98 -1.34 8.63 -16.64
CA GLU A 98 -1.87 7.38 -17.20
C GLU A 98 -3.37 7.25 -16.99
N LEU A 99 -3.91 7.87 -15.95
CA LEU A 99 -5.36 7.92 -15.73
C LEU A 99 -6.04 8.93 -16.66
N ALA A 100 -5.53 10.14 -16.73
CA ALA A 100 -6.22 11.26 -17.40
C ALA A 100 -5.89 11.39 -18.88
N ILE A 101 -4.67 11.08 -19.30
CA ILE A 101 -4.18 11.32 -20.65
C ILE A 101 -4.03 10.02 -21.44
N ASP A 102 -3.17 9.12 -20.97
CA ASP A 102 -2.86 7.87 -21.66
C ASP A 102 -4.01 6.85 -21.57
N LYS A 103 -4.80 6.94 -20.52
CA LYS A 103 -5.95 6.08 -20.24
C LYS A 103 -5.61 4.59 -20.17
N THR A 104 -4.39 4.30 -19.74
CA THR A 104 -3.96 2.95 -19.40
C THR A 104 -4.50 2.54 -18.04
N LEU A 105 -4.81 3.53 -17.19
CA LEU A 105 -5.50 3.35 -15.92
C LEU A 105 -6.89 3.94 -16.00
N HIS A 106 -7.85 3.30 -15.36
CA HIS A 106 -9.24 3.77 -15.28
C HIS A 106 -9.68 4.00 -13.83
N THR A 107 -8.81 3.70 -12.88
CA THR A 107 -9.08 3.82 -11.46
C THR A 107 -8.07 4.79 -10.84
N PRO A 108 -8.55 5.85 -10.16
CA PRO A 108 -7.63 6.75 -9.45
C PRO A 108 -6.86 5.99 -8.38
N VAL A 109 -5.66 6.47 -8.09
CA VAL A 109 -4.79 5.85 -7.09
C VAL A 109 -4.42 6.88 -6.03
N ASN A 110 -4.70 6.55 -4.77
CA ASN A 110 -4.20 7.30 -3.61
C ASN A 110 -3.15 6.42 -2.93
N PHE A 111 -2.04 7.00 -2.58
CA PHE A 111 -1.04 6.26 -1.83
C PHE A 111 -0.45 7.11 -0.71
N ILE A 112 -0.06 6.44 0.36
CA ILE A 112 0.67 7.02 1.48
C ILE A 112 1.94 6.20 1.69
N VAL A 113 2.97 6.84 2.20
CA VAL A 113 4.29 6.21 2.38
C VAL A 113 4.69 6.32 3.84
N HIS A 114 5.00 5.18 4.44
CA HIS A 114 5.43 5.10 5.84
C HIS A 114 6.55 4.07 5.99
N THR A 115 7.26 4.15 7.11
CA THR A 115 8.14 3.06 7.55
C THR A 115 7.34 2.10 8.40
N ILE A 116 7.89 0.89 8.61
CA ILE A 116 7.22 -0.08 9.50
C ILE A 116 7.14 0.45 10.94
N GLN A 117 8.10 1.25 11.37
CA GLN A 117 8.06 1.87 12.69
C GLN A 117 6.87 2.80 12.85
N GLU A 118 6.58 3.61 11.84
CA GLU A 118 5.43 4.50 11.87
C GLU A 118 4.11 3.72 11.95
N VAL A 119 4.02 2.62 11.22
CA VAL A 119 2.84 1.75 11.26
C VAL A 119 2.68 1.15 12.66
N ASN A 120 3.77 0.62 13.22
CA ASN A 120 3.75 0.04 14.57
C ASN A 120 3.39 1.07 15.64
N ASP A 121 3.90 2.28 15.51
CA ASP A 121 3.55 3.37 16.43
C ASP A 121 2.07 3.69 16.35
N GLY A 122 1.52 3.71 15.13
CA GLY A 122 0.09 3.91 14.93
C GLY A 122 -0.74 2.82 15.59
N LEU A 123 -0.32 1.55 15.49
CA LEU A 123 -0.98 0.44 16.15
C LEU A 123 -0.89 0.53 17.66
N ALA A 124 0.29 0.88 18.18
CA ALA A 124 0.52 1.02 19.62
C ALA A 124 -0.37 2.12 20.23
N HIS A 125 -0.68 3.16 19.45
CA HIS A 125 -1.57 4.24 19.88
C HIS A 125 -3.04 3.97 19.52
N GLY A 126 -3.37 2.78 19.04
CA GLY A 126 -4.75 2.38 18.75
C GLY A 126 -5.40 3.14 17.60
N ARG A 127 -4.63 3.57 16.63
CA ARG A 127 -5.15 4.30 15.47
C ARG A 127 -5.91 3.37 14.56
N TYR A 128 -7.19 3.66 14.37
CA TYR A 128 -8.10 2.81 13.60
C TYR A 128 -7.62 2.57 12.17
N PHE A 129 -7.03 3.57 11.55
CA PHE A 129 -6.52 3.43 10.18
C PHE A 129 -5.56 2.23 10.05
N PHE A 130 -4.54 2.17 10.92
CA PHE A 130 -3.56 1.10 10.86
C PHE A 130 -4.15 -0.25 11.27
N MET A 131 -5.11 -0.23 12.18
CA MET A 131 -5.81 -1.45 12.59
C MET A 131 -6.64 -2.01 11.43
N ASP A 132 -7.32 -1.14 10.68
CA ASP A 132 -8.09 -1.54 9.50
C ASP A 132 -7.17 -2.10 8.41
N VAL A 133 -6.02 -1.49 8.18
CA VAL A 133 -5.04 -1.99 7.22
C VAL A 133 -4.52 -3.36 7.66
N ALA A 134 -4.25 -3.54 8.95
CA ALA A 134 -3.79 -4.83 9.47
C ALA A 134 -4.82 -5.93 9.26
N ARG A 135 -6.08 -5.61 9.46
CA ARG A 135 -7.17 -6.59 9.33
C ARG A 135 -7.52 -6.91 7.88
N ASP A 136 -7.69 -5.88 7.05
CA ASP A 136 -8.28 -6.01 5.73
C ASP A 136 -7.29 -5.83 4.57
N GLY A 137 -6.09 -5.29 4.83
CA GLY A 137 -5.12 -5.00 3.79
C GLY A 137 -4.63 -6.25 3.07
N ILE A 138 -4.37 -6.10 1.78
CA ILE A 138 -3.85 -7.18 0.93
C ILE A 138 -2.47 -6.78 0.44
N ALA A 139 -1.47 -7.59 0.72
CA ALA A 139 -0.11 -7.34 0.26
C ALA A 139 -0.01 -7.59 -1.24
N LEU A 140 0.28 -6.54 -2.00
CA LEU A 140 0.55 -6.65 -3.44
C LEU A 140 2.01 -7.00 -3.68
N TYR A 141 2.88 -6.63 -2.76
CA TYR A 141 4.32 -6.88 -2.82
C TYR A 141 4.89 -6.94 -1.41
N GLU A 142 5.84 -7.87 -1.21
CA GLU A 142 6.62 -8.00 0.01
C GLU A 142 8.07 -8.30 -0.38
N PHE A 143 9.00 -7.55 0.20
CA PHE A 143 10.43 -7.74 -0.09
C PHE A 143 10.92 -9.11 0.36
N ASP A 144 10.49 -9.54 1.54
CA ASP A 144 10.77 -10.88 2.03
C ASP A 144 9.73 -11.85 1.47
N ASP A 145 10.17 -12.97 0.90
CA ASP A 145 9.25 -14.01 0.41
C ASP A 145 8.42 -14.66 1.52
N LYS A 146 8.52 -14.13 2.72
CA LYS A 146 7.69 -14.60 3.83
C LYS A 146 6.26 -14.15 3.62
N GLU A 147 5.41 -15.11 3.36
CA GLU A 147 3.97 -14.84 3.35
C GLU A 147 3.55 -14.28 4.69
N LEU A 148 2.91 -13.12 4.64
CA LEU A 148 2.30 -12.57 5.83
C LEU A 148 0.96 -13.26 6.04
N HIS A 149 0.96 -14.24 6.90
CA HIS A 149 -0.27 -14.89 7.29
C HIS A 149 -1.07 -13.94 8.17
N LYS A 150 -2.23 -13.53 7.68
CA LYS A 150 -3.22 -12.89 8.52
C LYS A 150 -4.00 -13.99 9.23
N PRO A 151 -3.84 -14.15 10.56
CA PRO A 151 -4.66 -15.11 11.27
C PRO A 151 -6.12 -14.71 11.14
N LYS A 152 -7.02 -15.69 10.96
CA LYS A 152 -8.45 -15.39 10.93
C LYS A 152 -8.89 -15.12 12.36
N PRO A 153 -9.39 -13.92 12.66
CA PRO A 153 -9.85 -13.60 14.02
C PRO A 153 -11.12 -14.39 14.34
N LYS A 154 -11.19 -14.90 15.57
CA LYS A 154 -12.36 -15.60 16.08
C LYS A 154 -13.35 -14.65 16.76
N THR A 155 -12.83 -13.58 17.38
CA THR A 155 -13.62 -12.55 18.05
C THR A 155 -13.02 -11.19 17.70
N PRO A 156 -13.77 -10.07 17.87
CA PRO A 156 -13.21 -8.73 17.67
C PRO A 156 -11.96 -8.45 18.52
N GLU A 157 -11.94 -8.92 19.74
CA GLU A 157 -10.79 -8.75 20.62
C GLU A 157 -9.60 -9.56 20.16
N GLN A 158 -9.83 -10.79 19.75
CA GLN A 158 -8.79 -11.64 19.18
C GLN A 158 -8.29 -11.08 17.85
N ALA A 159 -9.19 -10.48 17.05
CA ALA A 159 -8.82 -9.85 15.80
C ALA A 159 -7.84 -8.70 16.04
N LEU A 160 -8.10 -7.89 17.06
CA LEU A 160 -7.22 -6.79 17.42
C LEU A 160 -5.85 -7.30 17.89
N ALA A 161 -5.86 -8.28 18.79
CA ALA A 161 -4.63 -8.87 19.32
C ALA A 161 -3.80 -9.50 18.20
N MET A 162 -4.42 -10.24 17.30
CA MET A 162 -3.75 -10.86 16.16
C MET A 162 -3.20 -9.83 15.19
N ALA A 163 -3.92 -8.75 14.95
CA ALA A 163 -3.45 -7.68 14.09
C ALA A 163 -2.20 -7.00 14.67
N GLN A 164 -2.20 -6.78 15.98
CA GLN A 164 -1.05 -6.21 16.67
C GLN A 164 0.16 -7.15 16.62
N GLU A 165 -0.05 -8.45 16.82
CA GLU A 165 1.00 -9.45 16.72
C GLU A 165 1.56 -9.53 15.28
N TYR A 166 0.68 -9.48 14.28
CA TYR A 166 1.06 -9.52 12.89
C TYR A 166 2.05 -8.41 12.53
N PHE A 167 1.78 -7.19 12.99
CA PHE A 167 2.72 -6.09 12.80
C PHE A 167 3.91 -6.17 13.75
N GLY A 168 3.72 -6.77 14.93
CA GLY A 168 4.79 -7.01 15.89
C GLY A 168 5.86 -7.97 15.38
N GLU A 169 5.50 -8.94 14.55
CA GLU A 169 6.47 -9.83 13.89
C GLU A 169 7.38 -9.06 12.95
N TRP A 170 6.88 -8.00 12.33
CA TRP A 170 7.69 -7.14 11.47
C TRP A 170 8.55 -6.19 12.30
N TYR A 171 8.07 -5.80 13.47
CA TYR A 171 8.73 -4.86 14.34
C TYR A 171 8.41 -5.17 15.81
N PRO A 172 9.34 -5.82 16.55
CA PRO A 172 9.05 -6.40 17.86
C PRO A 172 8.59 -5.45 18.96
N THR A 173 8.81 -4.14 18.81
CA THR A 173 8.38 -3.16 19.81
C THR A 173 6.96 -2.66 19.61
N ALA A 174 6.28 -3.08 18.55
CA ALA A 174 4.92 -2.67 18.30
C ALA A 174 3.98 -3.23 19.37
N GLY A 175 3.06 -2.42 19.84
CA GLY A 175 2.05 -2.84 20.78
C GLY A 175 2.46 -2.88 22.24
N GLN A 176 3.62 -2.36 22.57
CA GLN A 176 4.02 -2.22 23.96
C GLN A 176 3.45 -0.95 24.58
#